data_e6ef97cdbe395d946b55791d63668eff
#
_entry.id   e6ef97cdbe395d946b55791d63668eff
#
_cell.length_a   1.000
_cell.length_b   1.000
_cell.length_c   1.000
_cell.angle_alpha   90.00
_cell.angle_beta   90.00
_cell.angle_gamma   90.00
#
_symmetry.space_group_name_H-M   'P 1'
#
loop_
_entity.id
_entity.type
_entity.pdbx_description
1 polymer ?
#
loop_
_entity_poly.entity_id
_entity_poly.type
_entity_poly.pdbx_seq_one_letter_code
_entity_poly.pdbx_strand_id
1 'polypeptide(L)'
;MMLLQERPRTAVPHHDRLLDVARLGLDREEPRPYLQEIVDQVAERLGAPIALVDVLLDGAQVFLAGHGPVPAWIAEAGGTPIEWAFCRPFLTDRRPRFVRDLSEDPMWRDNPLVTVEGARAYIGVPLISRRGHVIGGLCALDLAPRDFPAETIATMERLADEVIDRLESEAAARG
;
A
#
# COMPACT_ATOMS: atom_id res chain seq x y z
N MET A 1 29.44 -4.89 -33.11
CA MET A 1 29.27 -5.90 -32.07
C MET A 1 28.49 -5.28 -30.94
N MET A 2 27.20 -5.60 -30.82
CA MET A 2 26.36 -5.08 -29.73
C MET A 2 26.67 -5.89 -28.47
N LEU A 3 27.25 -5.21 -27.49
CA LEU A 3 27.33 -5.74 -26.15
C LEU A 3 25.90 -5.85 -25.61
N LEU A 4 25.43 -7.06 -25.39
CA LEU A 4 24.25 -7.29 -24.57
C LEU A 4 24.54 -6.71 -23.20
N GLN A 5 23.98 -5.55 -22.91
CA GLN A 5 23.99 -5.03 -21.56
C GLN A 5 23.22 -6.04 -20.71
N GLU A 6 23.92 -6.78 -19.89
CA GLU A 6 23.31 -7.60 -18.87
C GLU A 6 22.50 -6.65 -17.99
N ARG A 7 21.17 -6.76 -18.05
CA ARG A 7 20.31 -6.10 -17.09
C ARG A 7 20.69 -6.62 -15.71
N PRO A 8 20.86 -5.74 -14.73
CA PRO A 8 21.17 -6.20 -13.38
C PRO A 8 20.11 -7.20 -12.93
N ARG A 9 20.54 -8.36 -12.52
CA ARG A 9 19.71 -9.51 -12.09
C ARG A 9 18.90 -9.27 -10.81
N THR A 10 18.82 -8.04 -10.32
CA THR A 10 18.21 -7.71 -9.05
C THR A 10 16.77 -7.22 -9.12
N ALA A 11 16.22 -7.02 -10.33
CA ALA A 11 14.81 -6.74 -10.46
C ALA A 11 14.07 -8.07 -10.64
N VAL A 12 13.36 -8.51 -9.60
CA VAL A 12 12.30 -9.51 -9.77
C VAL A 12 11.44 -9.01 -10.92
N PRO A 13 11.23 -9.79 -11.99
CA PRO A 13 10.45 -9.31 -13.11
C PRO A 13 9.10 -8.81 -12.63
N HIS A 14 8.74 -7.59 -12.98
CA HIS A 14 7.45 -6.98 -12.64
C HIS A 14 6.28 -7.91 -13.01
N HIS A 15 6.45 -8.69 -14.07
CA HIS A 15 5.51 -9.71 -14.49
C HIS A 15 5.25 -10.78 -13.41
N ASP A 16 6.30 -11.30 -12.75
CA ASP A 16 6.13 -12.31 -11.70
C ASP A 16 5.39 -11.75 -10.49
N ARG A 17 5.62 -10.49 -10.15
CA ARG A 17 4.88 -9.79 -9.11
C ARG A 17 3.39 -9.69 -9.44
N LEU A 18 3.06 -9.32 -10.68
CA LEU A 18 1.66 -9.23 -11.13
C LEU A 18 0.98 -10.60 -11.19
N LEU A 19 1.69 -11.66 -11.56
CA LEU A 19 1.17 -13.02 -11.48
C LEU A 19 0.85 -13.41 -10.04
N ASP A 20 1.67 -12.99 -9.09
CA ASP A 20 1.42 -13.24 -7.67
C ASP A 20 0.21 -12.46 -7.15
N VAL A 21 0.03 -11.21 -7.59
CA VAL A 21 -1.18 -10.43 -7.33
C VAL A 21 -2.42 -11.17 -7.81
N ALA A 22 -2.38 -11.71 -9.03
CA ALA A 22 -3.50 -12.49 -9.60
C ALA A 22 -3.73 -13.81 -8.85
N ARG A 23 -2.66 -14.50 -8.44
CA ARG A 23 -2.76 -15.70 -7.61
C ARG A 23 -3.53 -15.46 -6.31
N LEU A 24 -3.29 -14.31 -5.69
CA LEU A 24 -3.97 -13.91 -4.46
C LEU A 24 -5.39 -13.37 -4.69
N GLY A 25 -5.84 -13.32 -5.95
CA GLY A 25 -7.17 -12.87 -6.31
C GLY A 25 -7.37 -11.35 -6.18
N LEU A 26 -6.29 -10.58 -6.14
CA LEU A 26 -6.34 -9.13 -5.93
C LEU A 26 -6.64 -8.33 -7.19
N ASP A 27 -6.68 -8.98 -8.33
CA ASP A 27 -7.15 -8.46 -9.62
C ASP A 27 -8.67 -8.55 -9.78
N ARG A 28 -9.38 -9.10 -8.77
CA ARG A 28 -10.84 -9.28 -8.78
C ARG A 28 -11.50 -8.46 -7.68
N GLU A 29 -12.67 -7.92 -8.01
CA GLU A 29 -13.53 -7.29 -7.02
C GLU A 29 -14.27 -8.37 -6.23
N GLU A 30 -13.70 -8.76 -5.10
CA GLU A 30 -14.34 -9.67 -4.14
C GLU A 30 -14.48 -8.98 -2.80
N PRO A 31 -15.64 -9.10 -2.11
CA PRO A 31 -15.76 -8.60 -0.76
C PRO A 31 -14.79 -9.33 0.19
N ARG A 32 -14.05 -8.57 0.96
CA ARG A 32 -13.14 -9.09 1.99
C ARG A 32 -13.38 -8.35 3.29
N PRO A 33 -14.44 -8.72 4.05
CA PRO A 33 -14.80 -8.01 5.28
C PRO A 33 -13.67 -7.88 6.29
N TYR A 34 -12.78 -8.87 6.34
CA TYR A 34 -11.63 -8.83 7.26
C TYR A 34 -10.66 -7.68 6.95
N LEU A 35 -10.56 -7.25 5.68
CA LEU A 35 -9.72 -6.09 5.33
C LEU A 35 -10.29 -4.80 5.90
N GLN A 36 -11.61 -4.66 5.91
CA GLN A 36 -12.26 -3.52 6.55
C GLN A 36 -12.01 -3.51 8.06
N GLU A 37 -12.08 -4.67 8.71
CA GLU A 37 -11.74 -4.79 10.13
C GLU A 37 -10.30 -4.38 10.41
N ILE A 38 -9.36 -4.75 9.54
CA ILE A 38 -7.94 -4.38 9.68
C ILE A 38 -7.76 -2.86 9.57
N VAL A 39 -8.31 -2.22 8.56
CA VAL A 39 -8.14 -0.76 8.41
C VAL A 39 -8.83 0.01 9.54
N ASP A 40 -9.96 -0.47 10.04
CA ASP A 40 -10.64 0.11 11.20
C ASP A 40 -9.76 0.02 12.44
N GLN A 41 -9.09 -1.11 12.66
CA GLN A 41 -8.14 -1.29 13.76
C GLN A 41 -6.93 -0.37 13.63
N VAL A 42 -6.37 -0.22 12.43
CA VAL A 42 -5.25 0.69 12.19
C VAL A 42 -5.64 2.12 12.54
N ALA A 43 -6.75 2.59 12.01
CA ALA A 43 -7.25 3.94 12.26
C ALA A 43 -7.47 4.19 13.76
N GLU A 44 -8.10 3.26 14.45
CA GLU A 44 -8.39 3.36 15.88
C GLU A 44 -7.11 3.38 16.72
N ARG A 45 -6.20 2.43 16.49
CA ARG A 45 -4.96 2.31 17.27
C ARG A 45 -4.01 3.46 17.06
N LEU A 46 -3.97 4.02 15.86
CA LEU A 46 -3.10 5.17 15.55
C LEU A 46 -3.78 6.50 15.83
N GLY A 47 -5.09 6.53 16.05
CA GLY A 47 -5.84 7.76 16.09
C GLY A 47 -5.74 8.53 14.78
N ALA A 48 -5.65 7.83 13.66
CA ALA A 48 -5.52 8.43 12.34
C ALA A 48 -6.90 8.50 11.66
N PRO A 49 -7.20 9.59 10.94
CA PRO A 49 -8.49 9.73 10.27
C PRO A 49 -8.65 8.81 9.06
N ILE A 50 -7.56 8.36 8.46
CA ILE A 50 -7.59 7.55 7.25
C ILE A 50 -6.64 6.37 7.40
N ALA A 51 -7.12 5.17 7.02
CA ALA A 51 -6.30 3.97 6.88
C ALA A 51 -6.72 3.22 5.63
N LEU A 52 -5.77 2.62 4.94
CA LEU A 52 -5.99 1.99 3.64
C LEU A 52 -5.19 0.68 3.52
N VAL A 53 -5.79 -0.30 2.86
CA VAL A 53 -5.08 -1.45 2.28
C VAL A 53 -5.14 -1.27 0.77
N ASP A 54 -4.00 -1.26 0.12
CA ASP A 54 -3.92 -1.13 -1.33
C ASP A 54 -3.19 -2.29 -1.98
N VAL A 55 -3.44 -2.47 -3.28
CA VAL A 55 -2.66 -3.30 -4.16
C VAL A 55 -2.03 -2.43 -5.23
N LEU A 56 -0.74 -2.68 -5.53
CA LEU A 56 0.01 -1.98 -6.56
C LEU A 56 -0.03 -2.80 -7.84
N LEU A 57 -0.74 -2.30 -8.84
CA LEU A 57 -0.78 -2.86 -10.18
C LEU A 57 0.31 -2.23 -11.06
N ASP A 58 0.23 -2.39 -12.35
CA ASP A 58 1.21 -1.83 -13.28
C ASP A 58 1.09 -0.31 -13.40
N GLY A 59 -0.09 0.19 -13.64
CA GLY A 59 -0.33 1.62 -13.84
C GLY A 59 -1.19 2.27 -12.76
N ALA A 60 -1.62 1.51 -11.75
CA ALA A 60 -2.58 1.98 -10.76
C ALA A 60 -2.31 1.40 -9.38
N GLN A 61 -2.68 2.18 -8.38
CA GLN A 61 -2.90 1.73 -7.02
C GLN A 61 -4.41 1.52 -6.86
N VAL A 62 -4.83 0.35 -6.40
CA VAL A 62 -6.24 0.02 -6.16
C VAL A 62 -6.47 -0.17 -4.68
N PHE A 63 -7.49 0.45 -4.13
CA PHE A 63 -7.84 0.32 -2.71
C PHE A 63 -8.72 -0.90 -2.49
N LEU A 64 -8.26 -1.83 -1.66
CA LEU A 64 -9.02 -3.03 -1.29
C LEU A 64 -9.96 -2.76 -0.12
N ALA A 65 -9.56 -1.88 0.78
CA ALA A 65 -10.37 -1.41 1.91
C ALA A 65 -9.87 -0.05 2.36
N GLY A 66 -10.76 0.74 2.93
CA GLY A 66 -10.43 2.05 3.45
C GLY A 66 -11.29 2.43 4.65
N HIS A 67 -10.69 3.19 5.56
CA HIS A 67 -11.35 3.82 6.70
C HIS A 67 -11.23 5.33 6.57
N GLY A 68 -12.30 6.05 6.86
CA GLY A 68 -12.32 7.50 6.87
C GLY A 68 -12.68 8.14 5.53
N PRO A 69 -12.68 9.48 5.47
CA PRO A 69 -13.12 10.20 4.28
C PRO A 69 -12.10 10.07 3.15
N VAL A 70 -12.52 9.43 2.07
CA VAL A 70 -11.78 9.38 0.81
C VAL A 70 -12.50 10.30 -0.17
N PRO A 71 -11.78 11.17 -0.92
CA PRO A 71 -12.41 12.01 -1.92
C PRO A 71 -13.31 11.21 -2.88
N ALA A 72 -14.48 11.77 -3.21
CA ALA A 72 -15.48 11.06 -4.00
C ALA A 72 -14.94 10.53 -5.33
N TRP A 73 -14.09 11.31 -6.00
CA TRP A 73 -13.50 10.91 -7.29
C TRP A 73 -12.54 9.72 -7.16
N ILE A 74 -11.84 9.60 -6.02
CA ILE A 74 -10.97 8.44 -5.72
C ILE A 74 -11.84 7.22 -5.41
N ALA A 75 -12.89 7.40 -4.60
CA ALA A 75 -13.81 6.33 -4.26
C ALA A 75 -14.49 5.76 -5.51
N GLU A 76 -14.93 6.61 -6.44
CA GLU A 76 -15.54 6.20 -7.71
C GLU A 76 -14.54 5.46 -8.61
N ALA A 77 -13.29 5.93 -8.68
CA ALA A 77 -12.23 5.29 -9.46
C ALA A 77 -11.73 3.99 -8.81
N GLY A 78 -11.92 3.82 -7.51
CA GLY A 78 -11.40 2.68 -6.75
C GLY A 78 -9.90 2.71 -6.50
N GLY A 79 -9.24 3.83 -6.81
CA GLY A 79 -7.80 3.96 -6.67
C GLY A 79 -7.25 5.23 -7.29
N THR A 80 -5.92 5.25 -7.47
CA THR A 80 -5.19 6.38 -8.05
C THR A 80 -4.19 5.89 -9.10
N PRO A 81 -3.66 6.78 -9.97
CA PRO A 81 -2.49 6.44 -10.76
C PRO A 81 -1.34 5.98 -9.85
N ILE A 82 -0.51 5.07 -10.35
CA ILE A 82 0.62 4.53 -9.58
C ILE A 82 1.61 5.62 -9.14
N GLU A 83 1.76 6.68 -9.93
CA GLU A 83 2.65 7.79 -9.65
C GLU A 83 2.23 8.58 -8.39
N TRP A 84 0.96 8.49 -7.99
CA TRP A 84 0.44 9.15 -6.79
C TRP A 84 0.49 8.27 -5.54
N ALA A 85 0.81 6.99 -5.71
CA ALA A 85 0.79 6.03 -4.62
C ALA A 85 1.96 6.25 -3.65
N PHE A 86 1.67 6.58 -2.40
CA PHE A 86 2.70 6.71 -1.34
C PHE A 86 3.37 5.37 -1.03
N CYS A 87 2.73 4.25 -1.37
CA CYS A 87 3.27 2.90 -1.19
C CYS A 87 4.18 2.46 -2.34
N ARG A 88 4.26 3.21 -3.44
CA ARG A 88 5.11 2.86 -4.59
C ARG A 88 6.57 2.61 -4.24
N PRO A 89 7.20 3.36 -3.32
CA PRO A 89 8.59 3.11 -2.93
C PRO A 89 8.84 1.71 -2.36
N PHE A 90 7.82 1.00 -1.86
CA PHE A 90 7.97 -0.37 -1.39
C PHE A 90 8.36 -1.34 -2.50
N LEU A 91 8.15 -1.00 -3.76
CA LEU A 91 8.57 -1.81 -4.90
C LEU A 91 10.10 -1.87 -5.02
N THR A 92 10.80 -0.90 -4.48
CA THR A 92 12.27 -0.82 -4.53
C THR A 92 12.92 -0.92 -3.16
N ASP A 93 12.24 -0.46 -2.10
CA ASP A 93 12.72 -0.52 -0.72
C ASP A 93 11.59 -1.08 0.17
N ARG A 94 11.80 -2.29 0.69
CA ARG A 94 10.80 -3.06 1.44
C ARG A 94 10.67 -2.67 2.91
N ARG A 95 11.29 -1.58 3.32
CA ARG A 95 11.24 -1.13 4.71
C ARG A 95 10.01 -0.26 4.97
N PRO A 96 9.45 -0.31 6.19
CA PRO A 96 8.41 0.62 6.59
C PRO A 96 8.84 2.07 6.37
N ARG A 97 7.88 2.92 6.04
CA ARG A 97 8.15 4.34 5.79
C ARG A 97 7.17 5.19 6.59
N PHE A 98 7.67 6.31 7.08
CA PHE A 98 6.79 7.36 7.59
C PHE A 98 7.28 8.74 7.12
N VAL A 99 6.35 9.65 6.97
CA VAL A 99 6.62 11.04 6.62
C VAL A 99 5.76 11.92 7.53
N ARG A 100 6.42 12.78 8.31
CA ARG A 100 5.75 13.69 9.23
C ARG A 100 4.87 14.70 8.50
N ASP A 101 5.38 15.27 7.42
CA ASP A 101 4.68 16.25 6.59
C ASP A 101 5.04 16.07 5.12
N LEU A 102 4.12 15.50 4.36
CA LEU A 102 4.27 15.25 2.93
C LEU A 102 4.46 16.54 2.13
N SER A 103 3.92 17.67 2.61
CA SER A 103 4.05 18.96 1.93
C SER A 103 5.46 19.54 2.00
N GLU A 104 6.29 19.04 2.91
CA GLU A 104 7.70 19.41 3.05
C GLU A 104 8.66 18.37 2.44
N ASP A 105 8.13 17.23 2.01
CA ASP A 105 8.95 16.15 1.44
C ASP A 105 9.20 16.38 -0.05
N PRO A 106 10.47 16.42 -0.50
CA PRO A 106 10.79 16.65 -1.92
C PRO A 106 10.16 15.64 -2.89
N MET A 107 9.93 14.40 -2.45
CA MET A 107 9.32 13.35 -3.25
C MET A 107 7.81 13.55 -3.41
N TRP A 108 7.13 14.10 -2.39
CA TRP A 108 5.67 14.10 -2.31
C TRP A 108 5.00 15.46 -2.34
N ARG A 109 5.74 16.56 -2.14
CA ARG A 109 5.17 17.90 -1.98
C ARG A 109 4.31 18.36 -3.17
N ASP A 110 4.60 17.88 -4.37
CA ASP A 110 3.87 18.25 -5.59
C ASP A 110 2.79 17.22 -5.98
N ASN A 111 2.62 16.17 -5.18
CA ASN A 111 1.61 15.13 -5.42
C ASN A 111 0.20 15.70 -5.22
N PRO A 112 -0.75 15.46 -6.15
CA PRO A 112 -2.12 15.97 -6.03
C PRO A 112 -2.85 15.55 -4.74
N LEU A 113 -2.54 14.38 -4.19
CA LEU A 113 -3.08 13.95 -2.89
C LEU A 113 -2.65 14.88 -1.75
N VAL A 114 -1.51 15.55 -1.91
CA VAL A 114 -0.99 16.53 -0.95
C VAL A 114 -1.49 17.92 -1.29
N THR A 115 -1.31 18.38 -2.53
CA THR A 115 -1.60 19.77 -2.93
C THR A 115 -3.10 20.06 -3.02
N VAL A 116 -3.90 19.08 -3.43
CA VAL A 116 -5.36 19.25 -3.62
C VAL A 116 -6.12 18.65 -2.45
N GLU A 117 -5.80 17.41 -2.07
CA GLU A 117 -6.58 16.67 -1.05
C GLU A 117 -6.09 16.88 0.38
N GLY A 118 -4.94 17.48 0.57
CA GLY A 118 -4.48 17.91 1.88
C GLY A 118 -3.81 16.87 2.75
N ALA A 119 -3.38 15.74 2.19
CA ALA A 119 -2.61 14.73 2.95
C ALA A 119 -1.32 15.35 3.51
N ARG A 120 -1.02 15.08 4.77
CA ARG A 120 0.16 15.64 5.45
C ARG A 120 1.04 14.57 6.08
N ALA A 121 0.53 13.75 6.97
CA ALA A 121 1.31 12.69 7.60
C ALA A 121 0.99 11.34 6.96
N TYR A 122 2.01 10.51 6.82
CA TYR A 122 1.91 9.18 6.24
C TYR A 122 2.75 8.18 7.03
N ILE A 123 2.19 7.00 7.27
CA ILE A 123 2.93 5.84 7.74
C ILE A 123 2.43 4.63 6.98
N GLY A 124 3.36 3.79 6.51
CA GLY A 124 3.01 2.60 5.76
C GLY A 124 3.99 1.46 5.95
N VAL A 125 3.48 0.25 5.80
CA VAL A 125 4.27 -0.98 5.77
C VAL A 125 3.93 -1.77 4.52
N PRO A 126 4.92 -2.43 3.89
CA PRO A 126 4.65 -3.21 2.69
C PRO A 126 3.88 -4.48 3.00
N LEU A 127 3.02 -4.89 2.07
CA LEU A 127 2.41 -6.22 2.04
C LEU A 127 3.28 -7.09 1.15
N ILE A 128 3.95 -8.07 1.75
CA ILE A 128 4.86 -8.97 1.05
C ILE A 128 4.26 -10.37 1.07
N SER A 129 4.00 -10.92 -0.12
CA SER A 129 3.46 -12.27 -0.24
C SER A 129 4.45 -13.34 0.26
N ARG A 130 3.97 -14.55 0.52
CA ARG A 130 4.82 -15.68 0.90
C ARG A 130 5.82 -16.06 -0.20
N ARG A 131 5.59 -15.63 -1.43
CA ARG A 131 6.52 -15.79 -2.55
C ARG A 131 7.56 -14.67 -2.63
N GLY A 132 7.51 -13.70 -1.71
CA GLY A 132 8.49 -12.63 -1.60
C GLY A 132 8.25 -11.42 -2.48
N HIS A 133 7.04 -11.26 -3.01
CA HIS A 133 6.68 -10.10 -3.83
C HIS A 133 5.96 -9.04 -3.01
N VAL A 134 6.33 -7.79 -3.19
CA VAL A 134 5.55 -6.66 -2.69
C VAL A 134 4.30 -6.55 -3.55
N ILE A 135 3.13 -6.76 -2.94
CA ILE A 135 1.84 -6.71 -3.64
C ILE A 135 1.09 -5.42 -3.40
N GLY A 136 1.41 -4.71 -2.33
CA GLY A 136 0.75 -3.47 -1.97
C GLY A 136 1.24 -2.95 -0.64
N GLY A 137 0.38 -2.23 0.06
CA GLY A 137 0.70 -1.63 1.35
C GLY A 137 -0.49 -1.55 2.30
N LEU A 138 -0.17 -1.48 3.58
CA LEU A 138 -1.07 -1.09 4.66
C LEU A 138 -0.59 0.25 5.16
N CYS A 139 -1.43 1.27 5.11
CA CYS A 139 -1.02 2.63 5.46
C CYS A 139 -2.09 3.39 6.24
N ALA A 140 -1.64 4.45 6.90
CA ALA A 140 -2.49 5.43 7.53
C ALA A 140 -2.05 6.84 7.12
N LEU A 141 -3.01 7.75 7.06
CA LEU A 141 -2.80 9.14 6.67
C LEU A 141 -3.49 10.06 7.68
N ASP A 142 -2.88 11.22 7.87
CA ASP A 142 -3.51 12.33 8.58
C ASP A 142 -3.46 13.60 7.72
N LEU A 143 -4.43 14.47 7.93
CA LEU A 143 -4.52 15.77 7.25
C LEU A 143 -3.74 16.86 7.98
N ALA A 144 -3.11 16.53 9.09
CA ALA A 144 -2.20 17.38 9.84
C ALA A 144 -0.84 16.69 9.97
N PRO A 145 0.26 17.46 9.98
CA PRO A 145 1.58 16.88 10.28
C PRO A 145 1.58 16.22 11.66
N ARG A 146 2.21 15.05 11.75
CA ARG A 146 2.39 14.33 13.03
C ARG A 146 3.52 13.33 12.98
N ASP A 147 4.07 13.02 14.14
CA ASP A 147 4.99 11.93 14.34
C ASP A 147 4.23 10.66 14.75
N PHE A 148 4.81 9.51 14.43
CA PHE A 148 4.28 8.22 14.84
C PHE A 148 5.30 7.55 15.78
N PRO A 149 4.85 7.05 16.95
CA PRO A 149 5.72 6.30 17.87
C PRO A 149 6.31 5.05 17.18
N ALA A 150 7.51 4.64 17.59
CA ALA A 150 8.17 3.48 17.01
C ALA A 150 7.35 2.19 17.11
N GLU A 151 6.61 1.99 18.19
CA GLU A 151 5.73 0.84 18.39
C GLU A 151 4.57 0.78 17.37
N THR A 152 4.24 1.89 16.72
CA THR A 152 3.22 1.94 15.67
C THR A 152 3.60 1.07 14.48
N ILE A 153 4.88 1.10 14.09
CA ILE A 153 5.38 0.29 12.98
C ILE A 153 5.21 -1.19 13.29
N ALA A 154 5.58 -1.63 14.49
CA ALA A 154 5.43 -3.03 14.89
C ALA A 154 3.96 -3.46 14.90
N THR A 155 3.05 -2.60 15.33
CA THR A 155 1.61 -2.85 15.29
C THR A 155 1.12 -3.02 13.84
N MET A 156 1.54 -2.14 12.95
CA MET A 156 1.16 -2.21 11.54
C MET A 156 1.76 -3.42 10.84
N GLU A 157 3.01 -3.78 11.14
CA GLU A 157 3.63 -4.98 10.57
C GLU A 157 2.89 -6.25 10.99
N ARG A 158 2.44 -6.35 12.24
CA ARG A 158 1.64 -7.47 12.72
C ARG A 158 0.30 -7.54 11.98
N LEU A 159 -0.38 -6.42 11.78
CA LEU A 159 -1.64 -6.37 11.04
C LEU A 159 -1.44 -6.66 9.54
N ALA A 160 -0.32 -6.22 8.97
CA ALA A 160 0.06 -6.57 7.60
C ALA A 160 0.29 -8.08 7.43
N ASP A 161 0.96 -8.71 8.39
CA ASP A 161 1.14 -10.17 8.39
C ASP A 161 -0.21 -10.90 8.45
N GLU A 162 -1.15 -10.39 9.22
CA GLU A 162 -2.52 -10.93 9.30
C GLU A 162 -3.24 -10.81 7.96
N VAL A 163 -3.10 -9.70 7.26
CA VAL A 163 -3.64 -9.54 5.90
C VAL A 163 -3.06 -10.59 4.95
N ILE A 164 -1.75 -10.76 4.96
CA ILE A 164 -1.07 -11.74 4.10
C ILE A 164 -1.52 -13.16 4.44
N ASP A 165 -1.59 -13.54 5.71
CA ASP A 165 -2.05 -14.86 6.12
C ASP A 165 -3.46 -15.17 5.61
N ARG A 166 -4.36 -14.19 5.68
CA ARG A 166 -5.74 -14.34 5.18
C ARG A 166 -5.76 -14.49 3.65
N LEU A 167 -5.04 -13.64 2.94
CA LEU A 167 -4.97 -13.70 1.47
C LEU A 167 -4.38 -15.02 0.98
N GLU A 168 -3.31 -15.49 1.63
CA GLU A 168 -2.66 -16.75 1.29
C GLU A 168 -3.57 -17.96 1.60
N SER A 169 -4.29 -17.93 2.70
CA SER A 169 -5.24 -18.98 3.05
C SER A 169 -6.39 -19.07 2.05
N GLU A 170 -6.92 -17.94 1.61
CA GLU A 170 -7.96 -17.90 0.57
C GLU A 170 -7.43 -18.43 -0.77
N ALA A 171 -6.21 -18.05 -1.16
CA ALA A 171 -5.60 -18.54 -2.38
C ALA A 171 -5.39 -20.07 -2.35
N ALA A 172 -4.94 -20.60 -1.22
CA ALA A 172 -4.78 -22.05 -1.03
C ALA A 172 -6.11 -22.81 -1.11
N ALA A 173 -7.19 -22.22 -0.58
CA ALA A 173 -8.52 -22.82 -0.64
C ALA A 173 -9.11 -22.86 -2.05
N ARG A 174 -8.67 -21.97 -2.94
CA ARG A 174 -9.09 -21.93 -4.36
C ARG A 174 -8.27 -22.85 -5.26
N GLY A 175 -7.06 -23.14 -4.84
CA GLY A 175 -6.10 -23.99 -5.59
C GLY A 175 -6.46 -25.46 -5.63
#